data_80db264e5e35492a7da8d81b66ae240b
#
_entry.id   80db264e5e35492a7da8d81b66ae240b
#
_cell.length_a   1.000
_cell.length_b   1.000
_cell.length_c   1.000
_cell.angle_alpha   90.00
_cell.angle_beta   90.00
_cell.angle_gamma   90.00
#
_symmetry.space_group_name_H-M   'P 1'
#
loop_
_entity.id
_entity.type
_entity.pdbx_description
1 polymer ?
#
loop_
_entity_poly.entity_id
_entity_poly.type
_entity_poly.pdbx_seq_one_letter_code
_entity_poly.pdbx_strand_id
1 'polypeptide(L)'
;TRTYFSPVGKPQEIMVMQRYFQQNYWMEWLAERNTDAIWKYPYDRPHNYLVTAIEPYMDLYRATGDEKYLEAVKGFWDLFHDNWEHIGGSLAINEGYFPYPPKSLFLTARTGELCGNAFWIKLNQRFHNIWPYEEKYNAEIEKSLYNVVIPNQVADKGIAYFAKMHGHKMGYAEGDEIATNTCCEGQGTRIYGSLPEYIYSLAPDGVLINLFASSTLNHEVDGHPFTLNMHTDFPYDKAVSATIGCSQPTRFSLKIRVPGWASGKMKVKVNGKSAYYGKSGTYIDVCRTWKDGDKVEFVLPATFRTTKYVGMEKGFEEGHYALEYGPLLMAAVCIKEGSELVVPCDVQEVVSRLKPIAGKPLH
;
A
#
# COMPACT_ATOMS: atom_id res chain seq x y z
N THR A 1 -0.22 -14.25 11.34
CA THR A 1 -1.32 -14.85 12.15
C THR A 1 -0.82 -15.84 13.19
N ARG A 2 0.18 -16.63 12.89
CA ARG A 2 0.76 -17.59 13.86
C ARG A 2 1.47 -16.91 15.05
N THR A 3 1.91 -15.68 14.91
CA THR A 3 2.64 -14.96 15.97
C THR A 3 1.73 -14.50 17.11
N TYR A 4 0.49 -14.09 16.80
CA TYR A 4 -0.48 -13.67 17.83
C TYR A 4 -1.19 -14.85 18.49
N PHE A 5 -1.21 -16.00 17.86
CA PHE A 5 -1.75 -17.27 18.36
C PHE A 5 -0.64 -18.28 18.66
N SER A 6 0.58 -17.81 18.87
CA SER A 6 1.66 -18.61 19.43
C SER A 6 1.19 -19.29 20.73
N PRO A 7 1.62 -20.50 21.04
CA PRO A 7 1.12 -21.31 22.17
C PRO A 7 1.28 -20.68 23.56
N VAL A 8 1.73 -19.45 23.66
CA VAL A 8 1.92 -18.71 24.92
C VAL A 8 0.60 -18.12 25.45
N GLY A 9 -0.41 -17.89 24.63
CA GLY A 9 -1.71 -17.37 25.08
C GLY A 9 -2.83 -18.38 24.81
N LYS A 10 -3.58 -18.75 25.83
CA LYS A 10 -4.82 -19.52 25.63
C LYS A 10 -5.89 -18.61 25.06
N PRO A 11 -6.77 -19.10 24.15
CA PRO A 11 -7.86 -18.29 23.60
C PRO A 11 -8.70 -17.56 24.67
N GLN A 12 -8.86 -18.19 25.83
CA GLN A 12 -9.56 -17.60 26.97
C GLN A 12 -8.84 -16.39 27.57
N GLU A 13 -7.52 -16.38 27.60
CA GLU A 13 -6.72 -15.25 28.09
C GLU A 13 -6.82 -14.04 27.14
N ILE A 14 -6.82 -14.30 25.84
CA ILE A 14 -7.06 -13.28 24.82
C ILE A 14 -8.45 -12.68 24.98
N MET A 15 -9.48 -13.50 25.23
CA MET A 15 -10.85 -13.06 25.46
C MET A 15 -11.01 -12.25 26.75
N VAL A 16 -10.22 -12.52 27.79
CA VAL A 16 -10.18 -11.72 29.02
C VAL A 16 -9.55 -10.36 28.75
N MET A 17 -8.39 -10.32 28.09
CA MET A 17 -7.73 -9.06 27.72
C MET A 17 -8.64 -8.20 26.84
N GLN A 18 -9.34 -8.80 25.89
CA GLN A 18 -10.31 -8.11 25.04
C GLN A 18 -11.33 -7.31 25.85
N ARG A 19 -11.87 -7.86 26.94
CA ARG A 19 -12.90 -7.19 27.77
C ARG A 19 -12.37 -5.90 28.42
N TYR A 20 -11.06 -5.81 28.68
CA TYR A 20 -10.43 -4.62 29.27
C TYR A 20 -10.10 -3.55 28.24
N PHE A 21 -9.77 -3.93 27.00
CA PHE A 21 -9.32 -3.01 25.96
C PHE A 21 -10.40 -2.71 24.90
N GLN A 22 -11.57 -3.37 24.99
CA GLN A 22 -12.64 -3.17 24.04
C GLN A 22 -13.36 -1.84 24.31
N GLN A 23 -13.25 -0.93 23.37
CA GLN A 23 -14.00 0.32 23.36
C GLN A 23 -15.19 0.17 22.40
N ASN A 24 -16.32 -0.31 22.90
CA ASN A 24 -17.48 -0.70 22.09
C ASN A 24 -18.04 0.47 21.25
N TYR A 25 -18.02 1.70 21.77
CA TYR A 25 -18.54 2.87 21.08
C TYR A 25 -17.79 3.15 19.75
N TRP A 26 -16.49 2.86 19.69
CA TRP A 26 -15.71 3.00 18.47
C TRP A 26 -16.15 2.02 17.41
N MET A 27 -16.41 0.78 17.80
CA MET A 27 -16.84 -0.26 16.89
C MET A 27 -18.17 0.11 16.24
N GLU A 28 -19.12 0.63 17.02
CA GLU A 28 -20.43 1.09 16.53
C GLU A 28 -20.26 2.25 15.55
N TRP A 29 -19.51 3.29 15.93
CA TRP A 29 -19.25 4.44 15.05
C TRP A 29 -18.53 4.09 13.75
N LEU A 30 -17.59 3.16 13.82
CA LEU A 30 -16.87 2.70 12.63
C LEU A 30 -17.80 1.84 11.75
N ALA A 31 -18.55 0.91 12.33
CA ALA A 31 -19.48 0.07 11.58
C ALA A 31 -20.57 0.91 10.87
N GLU A 32 -21.05 1.96 11.52
CA GLU A 32 -22.02 2.93 10.98
C GLU A 32 -21.37 3.93 10.01
N ARG A 33 -20.05 3.97 9.90
CA ARG A 33 -19.30 4.98 9.14
C ARG A 33 -19.61 6.40 9.59
N ASN A 34 -19.78 6.57 10.91
CA ASN A 34 -20.11 7.85 11.54
C ASN A 34 -18.89 8.76 11.59
N THR A 35 -18.62 9.45 10.50
CA THR A 35 -17.47 10.34 10.32
C THR A 35 -17.43 11.42 11.41
N ASP A 36 -18.57 12.00 11.77
CA ASP A 36 -18.69 13.05 12.78
C ASP A 36 -18.30 12.57 14.17
N ALA A 37 -18.73 11.38 14.58
CA ALA A 37 -18.35 10.81 15.87
C ALA A 37 -16.85 10.52 15.93
N ILE A 38 -16.25 10.06 14.83
CA ILE A 38 -14.82 9.72 14.79
C ILE A 38 -13.94 10.97 14.88
N TRP A 39 -14.14 11.98 14.04
CA TRP A 39 -13.22 13.11 14.02
C TRP A 39 -13.46 14.13 15.14
N LYS A 40 -14.69 14.23 15.67
CA LYS A 40 -15.04 15.12 16.78
C LYS A 40 -14.70 14.54 18.16
N TYR A 41 -14.30 13.27 18.23
CA TYR A 41 -13.98 12.63 19.49
C TYR A 41 -12.72 13.26 20.13
N PRO A 42 -12.78 13.71 21.39
CA PRO A 42 -11.75 14.58 21.95
C PRO A 42 -10.44 13.88 22.33
N TYR A 43 -10.46 12.56 22.54
CA TYR A 43 -9.32 11.83 23.08
C TYR A 43 -8.54 11.04 22.05
N ASP A 44 -9.20 10.57 21.02
CA ASP A 44 -8.59 9.82 19.95
C ASP A 44 -8.86 10.46 18.60
N ARG A 45 -7.98 10.30 17.67
CA ARG A 45 -7.97 11.09 16.46
C ARG A 45 -7.82 10.22 15.25
N PRO A 46 -8.34 10.63 14.10
CA PRO A 46 -8.19 9.88 12.88
C PRO A 46 -6.75 9.92 12.37
N HIS A 47 -5.85 9.21 13.03
CA HIS A 47 -4.46 9.01 12.62
C HIS A 47 -3.91 7.65 13.12
N ASN A 48 -2.58 7.48 13.16
CA ASN A 48 -1.91 6.22 13.46
C ASN A 48 -2.38 5.50 14.75
N TYR A 49 -2.77 6.22 15.80
CA TYR A 49 -3.27 5.59 17.03
C TYR A 49 -4.58 4.83 16.79
N LEU A 50 -5.49 5.39 16.00
CA LEU A 50 -6.73 4.71 15.67
C LEU A 50 -6.46 3.49 14.79
N VAL A 51 -5.56 3.59 13.79
CA VAL A 51 -5.18 2.44 12.95
C VAL A 51 -4.63 1.32 13.81
N THR A 52 -3.76 1.66 14.78
CA THR A 52 -3.17 0.69 15.71
C THR A 52 -4.25 0.00 16.57
N ALA A 53 -5.24 0.75 17.03
CA ALA A 53 -6.32 0.21 17.84
C ALA A 53 -7.27 -0.70 17.05
N ILE A 54 -7.45 -0.44 15.76
CA ILE A 54 -8.38 -1.17 14.88
C ILE A 54 -7.74 -2.40 14.22
N GLU A 55 -6.45 -2.39 13.96
CA GLU A 55 -5.73 -3.52 13.36
C GLU A 55 -6.03 -4.87 14.07
N PRO A 56 -6.00 -4.96 15.42
CA PRO A 56 -6.33 -6.20 16.14
C PRO A 56 -7.78 -6.68 15.97
N TYR A 57 -8.73 -5.82 15.62
CA TYR A 57 -10.12 -6.26 15.43
C TYR A 57 -10.26 -7.26 14.27
N MET A 58 -9.43 -7.13 13.24
CA MET A 58 -9.39 -8.15 12.18
C MET A 58 -8.93 -9.51 12.70
N ASP A 59 -7.96 -9.53 13.61
CA ASP A 59 -7.50 -10.77 14.23
C ASP A 59 -8.56 -11.35 15.19
N LEU A 60 -9.32 -10.50 15.89
CA LEU A 60 -10.46 -10.91 16.70
C LEU A 60 -11.59 -11.50 15.85
N TYR A 61 -11.93 -10.89 14.72
CA TYR A 61 -12.87 -11.49 13.76
C TYR A 61 -12.42 -12.89 13.32
N ARG A 62 -11.17 -13.02 12.91
CA ARG A 62 -10.63 -14.32 12.49
C ARG A 62 -10.62 -15.38 13.57
N ALA A 63 -10.48 -14.98 14.85
CA ALA A 63 -10.45 -15.86 15.98
C ALA A 63 -11.85 -16.28 16.47
N THR A 64 -12.83 -15.37 16.37
CA THR A 64 -14.15 -15.53 16.99
C THR A 64 -15.28 -15.77 15.99
N GLY A 65 -15.12 -15.30 14.74
CA GLY A 65 -16.17 -15.25 13.74
C GLY A 65 -17.23 -14.16 14.01
N ASP A 66 -17.01 -13.29 15.00
CA ASP A 66 -17.98 -12.26 15.35
C ASP A 66 -17.91 -11.10 14.35
N GLU A 67 -18.93 -10.96 13.53
CA GLU A 67 -19.04 -10.00 12.42
C GLU A 67 -18.96 -8.54 12.88
N LYS A 68 -19.24 -8.22 14.14
CA LYS A 68 -19.13 -6.85 14.66
C LYS A 68 -17.69 -6.28 14.50
N TYR A 69 -16.68 -7.12 14.69
CA TYR A 69 -15.29 -6.71 14.48
C TYR A 69 -14.99 -6.45 13.01
N LEU A 70 -15.51 -7.29 12.15
CA LEU A 70 -15.34 -7.14 10.71
C LEU A 70 -16.00 -5.87 10.20
N GLU A 71 -17.24 -5.60 10.58
CA GLU A 71 -17.96 -4.40 10.14
C GLU A 71 -17.30 -3.11 10.66
N ALA A 72 -16.77 -3.12 11.89
CA ALA A 72 -16.00 -1.99 12.41
C ALA A 72 -14.72 -1.75 11.58
N VAL A 73 -13.99 -2.80 11.23
CA VAL A 73 -12.75 -2.66 10.44
C VAL A 73 -13.02 -2.25 9.00
N LYS A 74 -14.09 -2.76 8.37
CA LYS A 74 -14.53 -2.30 7.04
C LYS A 74 -14.92 -0.82 7.09
N GLY A 75 -15.72 -0.43 8.07
CA GLY A 75 -16.11 0.96 8.25
C GLY A 75 -14.92 1.89 8.49
N PHE A 76 -13.93 1.43 9.27
CA PHE A 76 -12.66 2.14 9.43
C PHE A 76 -11.96 2.32 8.07
N TRP A 77 -11.80 1.25 7.30
CA TRP A 77 -11.15 1.30 5.99
C TRP A 77 -11.82 2.32 5.07
N ASP A 78 -13.14 2.24 4.93
CA ASP A 78 -13.93 3.15 4.09
C ASP A 78 -13.77 4.61 4.56
N LEU A 79 -13.93 4.87 5.86
CA LEU A 79 -13.82 6.22 6.43
C LEU A 79 -12.43 6.84 6.20
N PHE A 80 -11.37 6.06 6.45
CA PHE A 80 -10.01 6.58 6.35
C PHE A 80 -9.55 6.73 4.91
N HIS A 81 -9.82 5.76 4.06
CA HIS A 81 -9.55 5.85 2.64
C HIS A 81 -10.24 7.07 2.01
N ASP A 82 -11.52 7.29 2.34
CA ASP A 82 -12.31 8.34 1.72
C ASP A 82 -12.01 9.74 2.27
N ASN A 83 -11.52 9.88 3.51
CA ASN A 83 -11.49 11.18 4.19
C ASN A 83 -10.11 11.64 4.66
N TRP A 84 -9.19 10.73 4.96
CA TRP A 84 -7.91 11.10 5.59
C TRP A 84 -6.68 10.52 4.89
N GLU A 85 -6.86 9.78 3.82
CA GLU A 85 -5.75 9.28 3.03
C GLU A 85 -5.31 10.28 1.96
N HIS A 86 -4.03 10.64 1.99
CA HIS A 86 -3.40 11.44 0.92
C HIS A 86 -3.16 10.60 -0.34
N ILE A 87 -3.01 11.28 -1.46
CA ILE A 87 -2.75 10.66 -2.77
C ILE A 87 -1.54 9.72 -2.77
N GLY A 88 -0.53 9.97 -1.93
CA GLY A 88 0.63 9.11 -1.75
C GLY A 88 0.40 7.91 -0.84
N GLY A 89 -0.79 7.71 -0.29
CA GLY A 89 -1.08 6.61 0.65
C GLY A 89 -0.80 6.92 2.11
N SER A 90 -0.51 8.17 2.45
CA SER A 90 -0.30 8.59 3.83
C SER A 90 -1.63 8.87 4.53
N LEU A 91 -1.80 8.33 5.74
CA LEU A 91 -2.97 8.56 6.60
C LEU A 91 -2.72 9.62 7.68
N ALA A 92 -1.47 9.85 8.05
CA ALA A 92 -1.14 10.72 9.17
C ALA A 92 -0.94 12.15 8.72
N ILE A 93 -1.53 13.08 9.48
CA ILE A 93 -1.32 14.51 9.40
C ILE A 93 -0.86 15.00 10.76
N ASN A 94 0.40 15.42 10.88
CA ASN A 94 1.00 16.02 12.08
C ASN A 94 0.98 15.12 13.32
N GLU A 95 1.00 13.84 13.30
CA GLU A 95 0.93 13.00 14.51
C GLU A 95 0.13 13.70 15.64
N GLY A 96 -1.10 14.08 15.33
CA GLY A 96 -1.62 15.24 16.01
C GLY A 96 -2.51 15.00 17.19
N TYR A 97 -2.45 15.95 18.06
CA TYR A 97 -3.37 16.14 19.17
C TYR A 97 -4.66 16.88 18.76
N PHE A 98 -4.84 17.21 17.48
CA PHE A 98 -6.01 17.91 16.99
C PHE A 98 -6.80 17.07 16.00
N PRO A 99 -8.11 16.98 16.14
CA PRO A 99 -8.94 16.32 15.16
C PRO A 99 -8.91 17.13 13.84
N TYR A 100 -8.77 16.42 12.74
CA TYR A 100 -8.87 17.01 11.41
C TYR A 100 -10.20 16.66 10.79
N PRO A 101 -10.94 17.65 10.22
CA PRO A 101 -12.18 17.37 9.55
C PRO A 101 -11.99 16.43 8.35
N PRO A 102 -13.04 15.72 7.94
CA PRO A 102 -13.01 14.92 6.72
C PRO A 102 -12.53 15.74 5.52
N LYS A 103 -11.74 15.12 4.64
CA LYS A 103 -11.16 15.76 3.44
C LYS A 103 -10.16 16.90 3.74
N SER A 104 -9.63 17.00 4.94
CA SER A 104 -8.63 18.03 5.26
C SER A 104 -7.40 17.96 4.34
N LEU A 105 -6.78 16.82 4.16
CA LEU A 105 -5.69 16.50 3.21
C LEU A 105 -4.68 17.65 3.01
N PHE A 106 -4.20 18.26 4.10
CA PHE A 106 -3.29 19.40 4.05
C PHE A 106 -1.93 19.01 3.45
N LEU A 107 -1.48 19.77 2.45
CA LEU A 107 -0.22 19.51 1.74
C LEU A 107 0.99 20.02 2.52
N THR A 108 0.84 21.17 3.22
CA THR A 108 1.93 21.82 3.97
C THR A 108 2.13 21.23 5.37
N ALA A 109 1.22 20.36 5.83
CA ALA A 109 1.33 19.68 7.11
C ALA A 109 2.47 18.66 7.13
N ARG A 110 2.78 18.14 8.33
CA ARG A 110 3.68 17.00 8.51
C ARG A 110 2.96 15.72 8.08
N THR A 111 3.03 15.40 6.79
CA THR A 111 2.39 14.22 6.18
C THR A 111 3.39 13.07 6.04
N GLY A 112 2.90 11.89 5.71
CA GLY A 112 3.75 10.73 5.44
C GLY A 112 4.45 10.19 6.69
N GLU A 113 3.79 10.26 7.85
CA GLU A 113 4.28 9.59 9.06
C GLU A 113 4.39 8.09 8.83
N LEU A 114 5.58 7.56 9.09
CA LEU A 114 5.89 6.16 8.76
C LEU A 114 5.10 5.16 9.59
N CYS A 115 4.80 5.46 10.87
CA CYS A 115 4.00 4.58 11.72
C CYS A 115 2.59 4.36 11.15
N GLY A 116 1.88 5.42 10.80
CA GLY A 116 0.54 5.32 10.22
C GLY A 116 0.51 4.46 8.98
N ASN A 117 1.50 4.62 8.11
CA ASN A 117 1.63 3.80 6.91
C ASN A 117 1.99 2.35 7.21
N ALA A 118 2.85 2.10 8.19
CA ALA A 118 3.18 0.74 8.58
C ALA A 118 1.95 -0.04 9.07
N PHE A 119 1.11 0.59 9.90
CA PHE A 119 -0.14 -0.01 10.36
C PHE A 119 -1.15 -0.16 9.22
N TRP A 120 -1.27 0.85 8.35
CA TRP A 120 -2.17 0.78 7.18
C TRP A 120 -1.80 -0.36 6.24
N ILE A 121 -0.52 -0.54 5.94
CA ILE A 121 -0.02 -1.67 5.15
C ILE A 121 -0.39 -3.01 5.82
N LYS A 122 -0.16 -3.13 7.13
CA LYS A 122 -0.49 -4.37 7.86
C LYS A 122 -1.98 -4.65 7.94
N LEU A 123 -2.82 -3.61 8.04
CA LEU A 123 -4.28 -3.76 7.98
C LEU A 123 -4.72 -4.23 6.58
N ASN A 124 -4.21 -3.61 5.52
CA ASN A 124 -4.52 -4.02 4.15
C ASN A 124 -4.03 -5.45 3.83
N GLN A 125 -2.89 -5.85 4.38
CA GLN A 125 -2.42 -7.24 4.30
C GLN A 125 -3.41 -8.22 4.97
N ARG A 126 -3.99 -7.85 6.13
CA ARG A 126 -5.03 -8.66 6.79
C ARG A 126 -6.31 -8.76 5.95
N PHE A 127 -6.74 -7.68 5.35
CA PHE A 127 -7.86 -7.68 4.42
C PHE A 127 -7.59 -8.58 3.22
N HIS A 128 -6.43 -8.44 2.60
CA HIS A 128 -6.02 -9.28 1.47
C HIS A 128 -5.97 -10.77 1.83
N ASN A 129 -5.57 -11.13 3.03
CA ASN A 129 -5.56 -12.53 3.50
C ASN A 129 -6.97 -13.14 3.62
N ILE A 130 -8.02 -12.32 3.72
CA ILE A 130 -9.42 -12.77 3.77
C ILE A 130 -10.04 -12.70 2.37
N TRP A 131 -9.76 -11.63 1.64
CA TRP A 131 -10.27 -11.39 0.28
C TRP A 131 -9.11 -11.23 -0.72
N PRO A 132 -8.42 -12.31 -1.07
CA PRO A 132 -7.18 -12.24 -1.86
C PRO A 132 -7.39 -11.72 -3.28
N TYR A 133 -8.62 -11.70 -3.78
CA TYR A 133 -8.94 -11.22 -5.13
C TYR A 133 -9.45 -9.78 -5.17
N GLU A 134 -9.61 -9.15 -4.02
CA GLU A 134 -9.92 -7.72 -3.91
C GLU A 134 -8.63 -6.92 -4.10
N GLU A 135 -8.36 -6.49 -5.32
CA GLU A 135 -7.12 -5.81 -5.72
C GLU A 135 -6.83 -4.55 -4.91
N LYS A 136 -7.87 -3.83 -4.49
CA LYS A 136 -7.78 -2.56 -3.78
C LYS A 136 -6.86 -2.59 -2.54
N TYR A 137 -6.80 -3.72 -1.83
CA TYR A 137 -5.95 -3.83 -0.65
C TYR A 137 -4.47 -3.88 -1.01
N ASN A 138 -4.12 -4.56 -2.09
CA ASN A 138 -2.75 -4.54 -2.61
C ASN A 138 -2.40 -3.22 -3.30
N ALA A 139 -3.38 -2.51 -3.85
CA ALA A 139 -3.18 -1.16 -4.36
C ALA A 139 -2.77 -0.19 -3.24
N GLU A 140 -3.41 -0.28 -2.05
CA GLU A 140 -3.03 0.53 -0.88
C GLU A 140 -1.63 0.17 -0.35
N ILE A 141 -1.30 -1.12 -0.29
CA ILE A 141 0.04 -1.57 0.11
C ILE A 141 1.08 -1.01 -0.87
N GLU A 142 0.88 -1.17 -2.17
CA GLU A 142 1.79 -0.69 -3.22
C GLU A 142 1.98 0.83 -3.15
N LYS A 143 0.88 1.58 -3.07
CA LYS A 143 0.88 3.04 -2.97
C LYS A 143 1.67 3.53 -1.76
N SER A 144 1.41 2.97 -0.59
CA SER A 144 2.11 3.31 0.66
C SER A 144 3.59 2.94 0.62
N LEU A 145 3.95 1.79 0.05
CA LEU A 145 5.34 1.37 -0.07
C LEU A 145 6.12 2.32 -0.99
N TYR A 146 5.63 2.60 -2.17
CA TYR A 146 6.36 3.43 -3.15
C TYR A 146 6.43 4.90 -2.76
N ASN A 147 5.40 5.46 -2.12
CA ASN A 147 5.30 6.90 -1.94
C ASN A 147 5.58 7.38 -0.51
N VAL A 148 5.62 6.48 0.46
CA VAL A 148 5.91 6.84 1.86
C VAL A 148 7.06 5.99 2.42
N VAL A 149 6.94 4.68 2.41
CA VAL A 149 7.94 3.80 3.07
C VAL A 149 9.30 3.93 2.40
N ILE A 150 9.40 3.63 1.10
CA ILE A 150 10.67 3.71 0.37
C ILE A 150 11.26 5.14 0.39
N PRO A 151 10.48 6.19 0.12
CA PRO A 151 10.99 7.55 0.22
C PRO A 151 11.42 7.99 1.61
N ASN A 152 10.95 7.37 2.69
CA ASN A 152 11.41 7.69 4.05
C ASN A 152 12.85 7.24 4.33
N GLN A 153 13.46 6.42 3.47
CA GLN A 153 14.89 6.16 3.59
C GLN A 153 15.71 7.43 3.35
N VAL A 154 16.69 7.65 4.23
CA VAL A 154 17.68 8.71 4.11
C VAL A 154 19.02 8.03 3.89
N ALA A 155 19.60 8.24 2.71
CA ALA A 155 20.83 7.55 2.29
C ALA A 155 21.91 7.67 3.37
N ASP A 156 22.50 6.52 3.72
CA ASP A 156 23.62 6.39 4.69
C ASP A 156 23.33 6.90 6.12
N LYS A 157 22.08 7.31 6.42
CA LYS A 157 21.72 7.89 7.73
C LYS A 157 20.66 7.08 8.49
N GLY A 158 19.67 6.54 7.79
CA GLY A 158 18.56 5.81 8.41
C GLY A 158 17.20 6.11 7.80
N ILE A 159 16.21 6.33 8.64
CA ILE A 159 14.80 6.49 8.23
C ILE A 159 14.28 7.84 8.72
N ALA A 160 13.60 8.60 7.86
CA ALA A 160 12.90 9.80 8.26
C ALA A 160 11.61 9.45 9.02
N TYR A 161 11.10 10.40 9.80
CA TYR A 161 9.81 10.26 10.48
C TYR A 161 8.65 10.59 9.53
N PHE A 162 8.79 11.67 8.75
CA PHE A 162 7.79 12.18 7.81
C PHE A 162 8.34 12.26 6.38
N ALA A 163 7.61 11.70 5.42
CA ALA A 163 7.77 11.96 3.99
C ALA A 163 6.73 13.01 3.57
N LYS A 164 7.03 14.28 3.82
CA LYS A 164 6.09 15.39 3.59
C LYS A 164 5.68 15.49 2.12
N MET A 165 4.43 15.86 1.88
CA MET A 165 3.92 16.16 0.53
C MET A 165 4.55 17.44 -0.02
N HIS A 166 4.90 18.38 0.86
CA HIS A 166 5.56 19.64 0.52
C HIS A 166 6.75 19.88 1.46
N GLY A 167 7.92 20.18 0.90
CA GLY A 167 9.16 20.41 1.64
C GLY A 167 10.04 19.15 1.76
N HIS A 168 10.90 19.15 2.76
CA HIS A 168 11.89 18.07 2.95
C HIS A 168 11.36 16.94 3.83
N LYS A 169 11.94 15.75 3.67
CA LYS A 169 11.83 14.69 4.67
C LYS A 169 12.38 15.21 5.99
N MET A 170 11.80 14.78 7.09
CA MET A 170 12.24 15.21 8.41
C MET A 170 12.13 14.12 9.46
N GLY A 171 12.93 14.25 10.52
CA GLY A 171 12.79 13.51 11.75
C GLY A 171 11.58 13.99 12.56
N TYR A 172 11.55 13.66 13.86
CA TYR A 172 10.44 14.04 14.74
C TYR A 172 10.42 15.55 15.01
N ALA A 173 11.55 16.11 15.42
CA ALA A 173 11.68 17.53 15.67
C ALA A 173 12.09 18.28 14.40
N GLU A 174 11.82 19.58 14.38
CA GLU A 174 12.29 20.45 13.31
C GLU A 174 13.83 20.53 13.32
N GLY A 175 14.41 20.32 12.15
CA GLY A 175 15.87 20.23 11.98
C GLY A 175 16.43 18.80 12.04
N ASP A 176 15.68 17.84 12.56
CA ASP A 176 16.07 16.43 12.50
C ASP A 176 15.90 15.89 11.08
N GLU A 177 16.86 15.09 10.62
CA GLU A 177 16.75 14.41 9.33
C GLU A 177 16.19 12.99 9.45
N ILE A 178 16.41 12.33 10.58
CA ILE A 178 16.07 10.91 10.82
C ILE A 178 15.25 10.73 12.10
N ALA A 179 14.57 9.61 12.17
CA ALA A 179 13.64 9.23 13.24
C ALA A 179 14.33 8.46 14.38
N THR A 180 15.50 8.93 14.84
CA THR A 180 16.30 8.21 15.86
C THR A 180 15.55 8.03 17.18
N ASN A 181 15.56 6.81 17.71
CA ASN A 181 14.92 6.44 18.97
C ASN A 181 13.40 6.72 19.02
N THR A 182 12.73 6.60 17.89
CA THR A 182 11.29 6.85 17.76
C THR A 182 10.53 5.59 17.36
N CYS A 183 9.19 5.64 17.49
CA CYS A 183 8.32 4.58 17.00
C CYS A 183 8.45 4.38 15.48
N CYS A 184 8.64 5.44 14.70
CA CYS A 184 8.80 5.36 13.25
C CYS A 184 10.07 4.64 12.82
N GLU A 185 11.18 4.76 13.58
CA GLU A 185 12.37 3.95 13.32
C GLU A 185 12.07 2.45 13.50
N GLY A 186 11.41 2.08 14.60
CA GLY A 186 11.01 0.69 14.86
C GLY A 186 9.99 0.15 13.83
N GLN A 187 8.98 0.94 13.49
CA GLN A 187 7.98 0.53 12.47
C GLN A 187 8.57 0.46 11.07
N GLY A 188 9.44 1.39 10.70
CA GLY A 188 10.15 1.35 9.43
C GLY A 188 11.00 0.09 9.31
N THR A 189 11.81 -0.22 10.32
CA THR A 189 12.61 -1.45 10.37
C THR A 189 11.73 -2.69 10.20
N ARG A 190 10.58 -2.74 10.87
CA ARG A 190 9.61 -3.83 10.72
C ARG A 190 9.10 -3.97 9.29
N ILE A 191 8.71 -2.86 8.65
CA ILE A 191 8.18 -2.89 7.28
C ILE A 191 9.28 -3.26 6.27
N TYR A 192 10.47 -2.68 6.37
CA TYR A 192 11.58 -3.05 5.49
C TYR A 192 11.95 -4.53 5.60
N GLY A 193 11.96 -5.08 6.81
CA GLY A 193 12.19 -6.51 7.04
C GLY A 193 11.09 -7.42 6.49
N SER A 194 9.87 -6.90 6.29
CA SER A 194 8.73 -7.67 5.78
C SER A 194 8.40 -7.41 4.30
N LEU A 195 9.18 -6.61 3.57
CA LEU A 195 8.93 -6.33 2.14
C LEU A 195 8.66 -7.56 1.27
N PRO A 196 9.40 -8.68 1.42
CA PRO A 196 9.13 -9.88 0.62
C PRO A 196 7.75 -10.50 0.84
N GLU A 197 7.11 -10.26 2.00
CA GLU A 197 5.78 -10.79 2.32
C GLU A 197 4.66 -10.17 1.45
N TYR A 198 4.92 -9.04 0.79
CA TYR A 198 3.93 -8.35 -0.04
C TYR A 198 4.01 -8.73 -1.52
N ILE A 199 5.08 -9.41 -1.96
CA ILE A 199 5.27 -9.76 -3.38
C ILE A 199 4.31 -10.88 -3.78
N TYR A 200 4.17 -11.90 -2.94
CA TYR A 200 3.37 -13.08 -3.24
C TYR A 200 2.36 -13.37 -2.13
N SER A 201 1.26 -13.99 -2.52
CA SER A 201 0.34 -14.65 -1.58
C SER A 201 0.12 -16.09 -2.01
N LEU A 202 -0.03 -16.97 -1.04
CA LEU A 202 -0.23 -18.40 -1.26
C LEU A 202 -1.71 -18.72 -1.13
N ALA A 203 -2.24 -19.45 -2.10
CA ALA A 203 -3.60 -19.99 -2.11
C ALA A 203 -3.55 -21.51 -2.19
N PRO A 204 -4.61 -22.23 -1.77
CA PRO A 204 -4.63 -23.69 -1.87
C PRO A 204 -4.41 -24.22 -3.28
N ASP A 205 -4.81 -23.46 -4.29
CA ASP A 205 -4.73 -23.82 -5.71
C ASP A 205 -3.54 -23.19 -6.43
N GLY A 206 -2.67 -22.45 -5.74
CA GLY A 206 -1.51 -21.80 -6.38
C GLY A 206 -0.99 -20.53 -5.71
N VAL A 207 -0.54 -19.58 -6.53
CA VAL A 207 0.15 -18.37 -6.10
C VAL A 207 -0.45 -17.13 -6.72
N LEU A 208 -0.55 -16.06 -5.94
CA LEU A 208 -0.85 -14.72 -6.41
C LEU A 208 0.43 -13.89 -6.48
N ILE A 209 0.68 -13.22 -7.60
CA ILE A 209 1.69 -12.17 -7.74
C ILE A 209 1.00 -10.84 -7.47
N ASN A 210 1.35 -10.18 -6.36
CA ASN A 210 0.73 -8.95 -5.90
C ASN A 210 1.56 -7.71 -6.23
N LEU A 211 2.88 -7.77 -6.00
CA LEU A 211 3.82 -6.71 -6.34
C LEU A 211 4.88 -7.21 -7.32
N PHE A 212 5.43 -6.29 -8.08
CA PHE A 212 6.38 -6.60 -9.14
C PHE A 212 7.79 -6.18 -8.71
N ALA A 213 8.56 -7.15 -8.21
CA ALA A 213 9.95 -6.99 -7.81
C ALA A 213 10.74 -8.25 -8.13
N SER A 214 11.97 -8.11 -8.62
CA SER A 214 12.84 -9.25 -8.91
C SER A 214 13.03 -10.10 -7.67
N SER A 215 12.62 -11.37 -7.73
CA SER A 215 12.51 -12.25 -6.57
C SER A 215 12.38 -13.73 -6.96
N THR A 216 12.68 -14.60 -6.01
CA THR A 216 12.47 -16.05 -6.14
C THR A 216 11.51 -16.52 -5.06
N LEU A 217 10.43 -17.19 -5.46
CA LEU A 217 9.54 -17.91 -4.56
C LEU A 217 9.82 -19.41 -4.68
N ASN A 218 10.05 -20.06 -3.54
CA ASN A 218 10.05 -21.53 -3.43
C ASN A 218 8.78 -21.94 -2.70
N HIS A 219 7.98 -22.80 -3.32
CA HIS A 219 6.71 -23.25 -2.75
C HIS A 219 6.35 -24.66 -3.26
N GLU A 220 5.31 -25.24 -2.71
CA GLU A 220 4.76 -26.52 -3.17
C GLU A 220 3.23 -26.45 -3.29
N VAL A 221 2.70 -27.17 -4.26
CA VAL A 221 1.25 -27.41 -4.40
C VAL A 221 1.02 -28.90 -4.46
N ASP A 222 0.14 -29.41 -3.60
CA ASP A 222 -0.16 -30.85 -3.48
C ASP A 222 1.09 -31.72 -3.28
N GLY A 223 2.08 -31.23 -2.51
CA GLY A 223 3.34 -31.93 -2.24
C GLY A 223 4.35 -31.87 -3.41
N HIS A 224 4.06 -31.13 -4.47
CA HIS A 224 4.95 -30.94 -5.62
C HIS A 224 5.67 -29.60 -5.54
N PRO A 225 6.99 -29.59 -5.25
CA PRO A 225 7.76 -28.37 -5.13
C PRO A 225 7.98 -27.71 -6.50
N PHE A 226 7.92 -26.38 -6.49
CA PHE A 226 8.25 -25.56 -7.65
C PHE A 226 8.94 -24.25 -7.22
N THR A 227 9.59 -23.61 -8.17
CA THR A 227 10.16 -22.26 -8.03
C THR A 227 9.49 -21.33 -9.01
N LEU A 228 9.32 -20.07 -8.60
CA LEU A 228 8.91 -18.96 -9.46
C LEU A 228 9.99 -17.89 -9.38
N ASN A 229 10.73 -17.69 -10.47
CA ASN A 229 11.78 -16.68 -10.58
C ASN A 229 11.25 -15.50 -11.37
N MET A 230 10.89 -14.42 -10.70
CA MET A 230 10.43 -13.17 -11.31
C MET A 230 11.59 -12.23 -11.52
N HIS A 231 11.66 -11.62 -12.71
CA HIS A 231 12.64 -10.62 -13.08
C HIS A 231 11.95 -9.40 -13.66
N THR A 232 12.30 -8.21 -13.15
CA THR A 232 11.77 -6.92 -13.60
C THR A 232 12.64 -5.80 -13.07
N ASP A 233 12.72 -4.70 -13.81
CA ASP A 233 13.31 -3.44 -13.38
C ASP A 233 12.21 -2.38 -13.10
N PHE A 234 10.96 -2.81 -12.87
CA PHE A 234 9.89 -1.88 -12.53
C PHE A 234 10.22 -1.09 -11.25
N PRO A 235 10.01 0.23 -11.21
CA PRO A 235 9.22 1.05 -12.13
C PRO A 235 9.99 1.64 -13.33
N TYR A 236 11.30 1.40 -13.47
CA TYR A 236 12.12 1.98 -14.54
C TYR A 236 11.88 1.32 -15.90
N ASP A 237 11.57 0.03 -15.92
CA ASP A 237 11.07 -0.69 -17.08
C ASP A 237 9.72 -1.33 -16.74
N LYS A 238 8.86 -1.42 -17.73
CA LYS A 238 7.50 -1.99 -17.57
C LYS A 238 7.46 -3.50 -17.79
N ALA A 239 8.52 -4.09 -18.32
CA ALA A 239 8.60 -5.51 -18.62
C ALA A 239 8.72 -6.33 -17.34
N VAL A 240 7.93 -7.40 -17.27
CA VAL A 240 8.01 -8.41 -16.23
C VAL A 240 8.08 -9.79 -16.88
N SER A 241 9.02 -10.59 -16.43
CA SER A 241 9.13 -11.99 -16.80
C SER A 241 9.20 -12.87 -15.56
N ALA A 242 8.60 -14.05 -15.63
CA ALA A 242 8.71 -15.05 -14.58
C ALA A 242 8.97 -16.42 -15.20
N THR A 243 9.88 -17.19 -14.61
CA THR A 243 10.20 -18.55 -15.05
C THR A 243 9.81 -19.54 -13.98
N ILE A 244 9.12 -20.60 -14.38
CA ILE A 244 8.74 -21.70 -13.51
C ILE A 244 9.84 -22.76 -13.54
N GLY A 245 10.29 -23.19 -12.37
CA GLY A 245 11.15 -24.37 -12.20
C GLY A 245 10.38 -25.45 -11.47
N CYS A 246 10.34 -26.68 -12.00
CA CYS A 246 9.70 -27.82 -11.33
C CYS A 246 10.32 -29.12 -11.79
N SER A 247 10.50 -30.08 -10.88
CA SER A 247 11.08 -31.40 -11.18
C SER A 247 10.16 -32.29 -12.00
N GLN A 248 8.85 -32.04 -11.95
CA GLN A 248 7.81 -32.74 -12.72
C GLN A 248 6.68 -31.78 -13.08
N PRO A 249 5.91 -32.06 -14.13
CA PRO A 249 4.77 -31.23 -14.50
C PRO A 249 3.78 -31.07 -13.34
N THR A 250 3.56 -29.85 -12.89
CA THR A 250 2.74 -29.54 -11.71
C THR A 250 1.59 -28.61 -12.10
N ARG A 251 0.35 -28.99 -11.73
CA ARG A 251 -0.83 -28.18 -12.03
C ARG A 251 -1.11 -27.21 -10.89
N PHE A 252 -1.08 -25.91 -11.19
CA PHE A 252 -1.50 -24.87 -10.26
C PHE A 252 -1.96 -23.59 -10.99
N SER A 253 -2.58 -22.71 -10.25
CA SER A 253 -3.04 -21.41 -10.71
C SER A 253 -2.00 -20.35 -10.39
N LEU A 254 -1.58 -19.59 -11.40
CA LEU A 254 -0.77 -18.38 -11.22
C LEU A 254 -1.68 -17.18 -11.47
N LYS A 255 -2.01 -16.47 -10.40
CA LYS A 255 -2.88 -15.30 -10.44
C LYS A 255 -2.03 -14.03 -10.44
N ILE A 256 -2.13 -13.23 -11.49
CA ILE A 256 -1.29 -12.06 -11.73
C ILE A 256 -2.14 -10.81 -11.55
N ARG A 257 -1.78 -9.97 -10.60
CA ARG A 257 -2.48 -8.71 -10.36
C ARG A 257 -2.40 -7.80 -11.57
N VAL A 258 -3.53 -7.21 -11.94
CA VAL A 258 -3.63 -6.08 -12.86
C VAL A 258 -3.91 -4.83 -12.03
N PRO A 259 -2.90 -3.97 -11.78
CA PRO A 259 -3.06 -2.86 -10.87
C PRO A 259 -4.19 -1.90 -11.24
N GLY A 260 -4.80 -1.27 -10.22
CA GLY A 260 -5.85 -0.28 -10.40
C GLY A 260 -5.42 0.92 -11.26
N TRP A 261 -4.13 1.29 -11.22
CA TRP A 261 -3.56 2.36 -12.03
C TRP A 261 -3.24 1.98 -13.50
N ALA A 262 -3.45 0.73 -13.89
CA ALA A 262 -3.20 0.29 -15.26
C ALA A 262 -4.07 1.07 -16.27
N SER A 263 -3.45 1.69 -17.26
CA SER A 263 -4.12 2.54 -18.25
C SER A 263 -4.96 1.78 -19.28
N GLY A 264 -4.99 0.45 -19.19
CA GLY A 264 -5.73 -0.41 -20.11
C GLY A 264 -5.67 -1.87 -19.73
N LYS A 265 -6.12 -2.74 -20.63
CA LYS A 265 -6.04 -4.19 -20.42
C LYS A 265 -4.58 -4.65 -20.40
N MET A 266 -4.22 -5.42 -19.39
CA MET A 266 -2.93 -6.10 -19.36
C MET A 266 -3.02 -7.43 -20.11
N LYS A 267 -1.96 -7.75 -20.86
CA LYS A 267 -1.82 -9.00 -21.61
C LYS A 267 -0.68 -9.80 -21.04
N VAL A 268 -0.96 -11.02 -20.62
CA VAL A 268 0.03 -12.00 -20.16
C VAL A 268 0.24 -13.06 -21.23
N LYS A 269 1.49 -13.36 -21.57
CA LYS A 269 1.87 -14.44 -22.48
C LYS A 269 2.51 -15.56 -21.70
N VAL A 270 2.25 -16.80 -22.13
CA VAL A 270 2.95 -17.98 -21.65
C VAL A 270 3.68 -18.62 -22.82
N ASN A 271 5.01 -18.74 -22.70
CA ASN A 271 5.91 -19.26 -23.74
C ASN A 271 5.75 -18.53 -25.09
N GLY A 272 5.47 -17.24 -25.05
CA GLY A 272 5.27 -16.39 -26.22
C GLY A 272 4.00 -16.64 -27.03
N LYS A 273 3.24 -17.68 -26.73
CA LYS A 273 2.11 -18.16 -27.58
C LYS A 273 0.73 -17.93 -26.95
N SER A 274 0.48 -18.50 -25.77
CA SER A 274 -0.81 -18.35 -25.10
C SER A 274 -0.95 -16.95 -24.53
N ALA A 275 -2.12 -16.32 -24.65
CA ALA A 275 -2.39 -15.00 -24.15
C ALA A 275 -3.61 -14.98 -23.25
N TYR A 276 -3.46 -14.32 -22.11
CA TYR A 276 -4.52 -14.05 -21.13
C TYR A 276 -4.67 -12.55 -20.96
N TYR A 277 -5.86 -12.09 -20.63
CA TYR A 277 -6.15 -10.65 -20.53
C TYR A 277 -6.88 -10.33 -19.24
N GLY A 278 -6.54 -9.23 -18.60
CA GLY A 278 -7.22 -8.70 -17.43
C GLY A 278 -7.44 -7.19 -17.54
N LYS A 279 -8.49 -6.72 -16.90
CA LYS A 279 -8.76 -5.30 -16.72
C LYS A 279 -8.11 -4.76 -15.46
N SER A 280 -7.92 -3.46 -15.42
CA SER A 280 -7.46 -2.72 -14.22
C SER A 280 -8.27 -3.09 -12.96
N GLY A 281 -7.61 -3.23 -11.83
CA GLY A 281 -8.22 -3.56 -10.54
C GLY A 281 -8.67 -5.03 -10.40
N THR A 282 -8.03 -5.98 -11.13
CA THR A 282 -8.39 -7.40 -11.09
C THR A 282 -7.15 -8.30 -11.05
N TYR A 283 -7.38 -9.61 -11.08
CA TYR A 283 -6.34 -10.62 -11.29
C TYR A 283 -6.58 -11.40 -12.59
N ILE A 284 -5.50 -11.72 -13.29
CA ILE A 284 -5.49 -12.67 -14.40
C ILE A 284 -5.18 -14.04 -13.84
N ASP A 285 -6.06 -15.00 -14.02
CA ASP A 285 -5.83 -16.37 -13.60
C ASP A 285 -5.28 -17.22 -14.76
N VAL A 286 -4.08 -17.77 -14.56
CA VAL A 286 -3.43 -18.68 -15.51
C VAL A 286 -3.34 -20.07 -14.88
N CYS A 287 -4.44 -20.80 -14.90
CA CYS A 287 -4.51 -22.18 -14.40
C CYS A 287 -4.09 -23.16 -15.48
N ARG A 288 -2.99 -23.89 -15.26
CA ARG A 288 -2.47 -24.87 -16.20
C ARG A 288 -1.52 -25.88 -15.53
N THR A 289 -1.15 -26.93 -16.26
CA THR A 289 -0.01 -27.78 -15.87
C THR A 289 1.28 -27.10 -16.34
N TRP A 290 2.09 -26.66 -15.39
CA TRP A 290 3.37 -26.03 -15.62
C TRP A 290 4.48 -27.07 -15.80
N LYS A 291 5.45 -26.74 -16.64
CA LYS A 291 6.65 -27.55 -16.86
C LYS A 291 7.89 -26.72 -16.55
N ASP A 292 8.97 -27.42 -16.27
CA ASP A 292 10.27 -26.77 -16.04
C ASP A 292 10.66 -25.85 -17.23
N GLY A 293 11.06 -24.63 -16.91
CA GLY A 293 11.43 -23.61 -17.89
C GLY A 293 10.25 -22.88 -18.54
N ASP A 294 8.97 -23.16 -18.18
CA ASP A 294 7.84 -22.37 -18.66
C ASP A 294 8.01 -20.89 -18.28
N LYS A 295 7.78 -19.99 -19.24
CA LYS A 295 7.94 -18.53 -19.09
C LYS A 295 6.59 -17.81 -19.14
N VAL A 296 6.43 -16.89 -18.23
CA VAL A 296 5.30 -15.94 -18.16
C VAL A 296 5.85 -14.54 -18.40
N GLU A 297 5.29 -13.82 -19.36
CA GLU A 297 5.78 -12.50 -19.78
C GLU A 297 4.62 -11.51 -19.93
N PHE A 298 4.80 -10.31 -19.43
CA PHE A 298 3.82 -9.23 -19.60
C PHE A 298 4.48 -7.85 -19.47
N VAL A 299 3.76 -6.84 -19.90
CA VAL A 299 4.15 -5.44 -19.77
C VAL A 299 3.11 -4.74 -18.91
N LEU A 300 3.57 -4.09 -17.85
CA LEU A 300 2.73 -3.29 -16.97
C LEU A 300 2.27 -2.02 -17.70
N PRO A 301 0.96 -1.76 -17.85
CA PRO A 301 0.49 -0.61 -18.62
C PRO A 301 0.53 0.68 -17.78
N ALA A 302 1.73 1.02 -17.27
CA ALA A 302 1.98 2.25 -16.54
C ALA A 302 2.08 3.45 -17.50
N THR A 303 1.39 4.53 -17.15
CA THR A 303 1.41 5.79 -17.87
C THR A 303 1.43 6.95 -16.88
N PHE A 304 1.85 8.13 -17.34
CA PHE A 304 1.66 9.36 -16.57
C PHE A 304 0.18 9.75 -16.55
N ARG A 305 -0.25 10.30 -15.41
CA ARG A 305 -1.58 10.91 -15.23
C ARG A 305 -1.49 12.09 -14.26
N THR A 306 -2.46 12.97 -14.33
CA THR A 306 -2.62 14.06 -13.36
C THR A 306 -3.87 13.82 -12.52
N THR A 307 -3.78 14.07 -11.21
CA THR A 307 -4.89 13.94 -10.28
C THR A 307 -5.09 15.25 -9.54
N LYS A 308 -6.31 15.79 -9.61
CA LYS A 308 -6.63 17.08 -8.98
C LYS A 308 -6.61 16.95 -7.46
N TYR A 309 -6.05 17.97 -6.79
CA TYR A 309 -6.16 18.13 -5.35
C TYR A 309 -7.63 18.35 -4.93
N VAL A 310 -8.03 17.67 -3.86
CA VAL A 310 -9.41 17.70 -3.34
C VAL A 310 -9.48 18.00 -1.84
N GLY A 311 -8.37 18.48 -1.25
CA GLY A 311 -8.28 18.84 0.15
C GLY A 311 -8.87 20.22 0.46
N MET A 312 -8.74 20.63 1.71
CA MET A 312 -9.35 21.86 2.26
C MET A 312 -8.32 22.96 2.58
N GLU A 313 -7.06 22.77 2.22
CA GLU A 313 -6.02 23.76 2.52
C GLU A 313 -6.21 24.99 1.64
N LYS A 314 -6.31 26.17 2.29
CA LYS A 314 -6.51 27.43 1.59
C LYS A 314 -5.34 27.76 0.67
N GLY A 315 -5.66 28.20 -0.54
CA GLY A 315 -4.67 28.50 -1.57
C GLY A 315 -4.38 27.32 -2.51
N PHE A 316 -4.89 26.12 -2.19
CA PHE A 316 -4.69 24.92 -3.00
C PHE A 316 -5.99 24.39 -3.63
N GLU A 317 -7.11 25.07 -3.45
CA GLU A 317 -8.44 24.61 -3.89
C GLU A 317 -8.57 24.55 -5.42
N GLU A 318 -7.88 25.44 -6.12
CA GLU A 318 -7.94 25.51 -7.58
C GLU A 318 -6.56 25.35 -8.22
N GLY A 319 -6.52 24.62 -9.33
CA GLY A 319 -5.34 24.53 -10.18
C GLY A 319 -4.19 23.65 -9.65
N HIS A 320 -4.36 22.94 -8.52
CA HIS A 320 -3.33 22.07 -7.96
C HIS A 320 -3.56 20.63 -8.36
N TYR A 321 -2.51 20.00 -8.84
CA TYR A 321 -2.53 18.62 -9.36
C TYR A 321 -1.28 17.87 -8.94
N ALA A 322 -1.46 16.59 -8.63
CA ALA A 322 -0.37 15.64 -8.56
C ALA A 322 -0.07 15.08 -9.94
N LEU A 323 1.20 14.80 -10.21
CA LEU A 323 1.66 14.01 -11.35
C LEU A 323 2.00 12.61 -10.85
N GLU A 324 1.45 11.58 -11.48
CA GLU A 324 1.67 10.19 -11.11
C GLU A 324 2.15 9.38 -12.30
N TYR A 325 2.96 8.34 -12.05
CA TYR A 325 3.36 7.34 -13.03
C TYR A 325 3.17 5.93 -12.46
N GLY A 326 2.20 5.18 -13.00
CA GLY A 326 1.83 3.90 -12.37
C GLY A 326 1.47 4.10 -10.89
N PRO A 327 2.15 3.43 -9.94
CA PRO A 327 1.93 3.61 -8.51
C PRO A 327 2.67 4.82 -7.92
N LEU A 328 3.60 5.43 -8.66
CA LEU A 328 4.48 6.48 -8.15
C LEU A 328 3.81 7.84 -8.15
N LEU A 329 3.91 8.55 -7.04
CA LEU A 329 3.69 9.98 -6.96
C LEU A 329 4.99 10.71 -7.31
N MET A 330 4.98 11.49 -8.37
CA MET A 330 6.17 12.20 -8.86
C MET A 330 6.42 13.45 -8.03
N ALA A 331 7.65 13.68 -7.64
CA ALA A 331 8.05 14.84 -6.88
C ALA A 331 8.74 15.87 -7.79
N ALA A 332 8.36 17.13 -7.66
CA ALA A 332 9.12 18.25 -8.24
C ALA A 332 10.32 18.54 -7.33
N VAL A 333 11.52 18.38 -7.85
CA VAL A 333 12.77 18.60 -7.11
C VAL A 333 13.48 19.85 -7.61
N CYS A 334 14.39 20.42 -6.77
CA CYS A 334 15.21 21.58 -7.11
C CYS A 334 14.43 22.89 -7.29
N ILE A 335 13.21 22.98 -6.75
CA ILE A 335 12.51 24.25 -6.59
C ILE A 335 12.86 24.88 -5.23
N LYS A 336 12.85 26.21 -5.17
CA LYS A 336 13.10 26.92 -3.91
C LYS A 336 12.02 26.55 -2.90
N GLU A 337 12.41 26.29 -1.65
CA GLU A 337 11.46 26.00 -0.58
C GLU A 337 10.39 27.10 -0.46
N GLY A 338 9.13 26.70 -0.29
CA GLY A 338 7.99 27.62 -0.27
C GLY A 338 7.56 28.15 -1.65
N SER A 339 8.19 27.68 -2.73
CA SER A 339 7.77 28.01 -4.09
C SER A 339 6.89 26.91 -4.68
N GLU A 340 5.98 27.31 -5.54
CA GLU A 340 5.14 26.37 -6.30
C GLU A 340 5.74 26.11 -7.69
N LEU A 341 5.60 24.89 -8.18
CA LEU A 341 5.88 24.59 -9.57
C LEU A 341 4.66 24.97 -10.42
N VAL A 342 4.75 26.11 -11.10
CA VAL A 342 3.71 26.54 -12.04
C VAL A 342 4.03 26.03 -13.44
N VAL A 343 3.12 25.26 -14.02
CA VAL A 343 3.24 24.77 -15.39
C VAL A 343 2.32 25.58 -16.29
N PRO A 344 2.84 26.36 -17.24
CA PRO A 344 2.05 27.29 -18.07
C PRO A 344 1.33 26.58 -19.23
N CYS A 345 0.46 25.63 -18.90
CA CYS A 345 -0.40 24.94 -19.88
C CYS A 345 -1.61 24.33 -19.18
N ASP A 346 -2.61 23.94 -19.98
CA ASP A 346 -3.75 23.19 -19.48
C ASP A 346 -3.29 21.85 -18.88
N VAL A 347 -3.93 21.41 -17.80
CA VAL A 347 -3.60 20.17 -17.11
C VAL A 347 -3.65 18.95 -18.05
N GLN A 348 -4.54 18.96 -19.04
CA GLN A 348 -4.68 17.90 -20.04
C GLN A 348 -3.45 17.78 -20.96
N GLU A 349 -2.70 18.85 -21.12
CA GLU A 349 -1.50 18.91 -21.96
C GLU A 349 -0.23 18.55 -21.17
N VAL A 350 -0.24 18.61 -19.83
CA VAL A 350 0.95 18.38 -18.99
C VAL A 350 1.65 17.09 -19.38
N VAL A 351 0.93 15.98 -19.42
CA VAL A 351 1.52 14.66 -19.73
C VAL A 351 2.17 14.64 -21.10
N SER A 352 1.53 15.27 -22.10
CA SER A 352 2.07 15.29 -23.48
C SER A 352 3.31 16.17 -23.65
N ARG A 353 3.53 17.11 -22.71
CA ARG A 353 4.68 18.02 -22.70
C ARG A 353 5.87 17.48 -21.93
N LEU A 354 5.71 16.40 -21.16
CA LEU A 354 6.81 15.75 -20.46
C LEU A 354 7.86 15.22 -21.44
N LYS A 355 9.12 15.45 -21.13
CA LYS A 355 10.23 14.94 -21.90
C LYS A 355 11.18 14.19 -20.97
N PRO A 356 11.57 12.95 -21.30
CA PRO A 356 12.50 12.19 -20.48
C PRO A 356 13.90 12.87 -20.52
N ILE A 357 14.59 12.84 -19.39
CA ILE A 357 15.99 13.23 -19.33
C ILE A 357 16.84 12.01 -19.71
N ALA A 358 17.74 12.20 -20.69
CA ALA A 358 18.58 11.12 -21.18
C ALA A 358 19.41 10.49 -20.03
N GLY A 359 19.39 9.16 -19.96
CA GLY A 359 20.12 8.38 -18.94
C GLY A 359 19.52 8.45 -17.52
N LYS A 360 18.35 9.09 -17.35
CA LYS A 360 17.65 9.15 -16.07
C LYS A 360 16.20 8.70 -16.27
N PRO A 361 15.91 7.41 -16.14
CA PRO A 361 14.55 6.93 -16.24
C PRO A 361 13.68 7.56 -15.15
N LEU A 362 12.46 7.97 -15.49
CA LEU A 362 11.50 8.64 -14.62
C LEU A 362 11.93 10.01 -14.05
N HIS A 363 12.79 10.75 -14.76
CA HIS A 363 13.15 12.14 -14.46
C HIS A 363 12.72 13.07 -15.60
#